data_b057eae6dd02ce6223115348a6b9e85c
#
_entry.id   b057eae6dd02ce6223115348a6b9e85c
#
_cell.length_a   1.000
_cell.length_b   1.000
_cell.length_c   1.000
_cell.angle_alpha   90.00
_cell.angle_beta   90.00
_cell.angle_gamma   90.00
#
_symmetry.space_group_name_H-M   'P 1'
#
loop_
_entity.id
_entity.type
_entity.pdbx_description
1 polymer ?
#
loop_
_entity_poly.entity_id
_entity_poly.type
_entity_poly.pdbx_seq_one_letter_code
_entity_poly.pdbx_strand_id
1 'polypeptide(L)'
;VKAANRGASLLECKNIAMDSREKSGVIFVLDTLEFLHRGGRIGGAKRFVGTLLDIKPVLAIQDGLVVSLDQVRTHKKALERIIEIVTERTRSKGSVRLASLHANNPETAHEILEKASQIINPVETVFSEVSPVIGTHAGPGAVGLAYYFE
;
A
#
# COMPACT_ATOMS: atom_id res chain seq x y z
N VAL A 1 -15.42 9.00 10.42
CA VAL A 1 -15.82 10.42 10.21
C VAL A 1 -17.16 10.48 9.46
N LYS A 2 -17.28 9.96 8.20
CA LYS A 2 -18.55 10.05 7.42
C LYS A 2 -19.75 9.50 8.19
N ALA A 3 -19.62 8.35 8.88
CA ALA A 3 -20.69 7.77 9.69
C ALA A 3 -21.04 8.64 10.90
N ALA A 4 -20.04 9.12 11.63
CA ALA A 4 -20.25 10.02 12.77
C ALA A 4 -21.00 11.31 12.35
N ASN A 5 -20.62 11.90 11.22
CA ASN A 5 -21.28 13.09 10.68
C ASN A 5 -22.74 12.83 10.25
N ARG A 6 -23.13 11.57 10.07
CA ARG A 6 -24.52 11.15 9.80
C ARG A 6 -25.27 10.71 11.06
N GLY A 7 -24.68 10.93 12.25
CA GLY A 7 -25.30 10.65 13.53
C GLY A 7 -25.09 9.23 14.06
N ALA A 8 -24.16 8.45 13.47
CA ALA A 8 -23.84 7.13 13.99
C ALA A 8 -23.26 7.21 15.41
N SER A 9 -23.68 6.30 16.27
CA SER A 9 -23.17 6.15 17.64
C SER A 9 -21.69 5.73 17.64
N LEU A 10 -21.04 5.88 18.80
CA LEU A 10 -19.66 5.44 18.99
C LEU A 10 -19.47 3.95 18.66
N LEU A 11 -20.42 3.10 19.07
CA LEU A 11 -20.36 1.66 18.82
C LEU A 11 -20.48 1.35 17.32
N GLU A 12 -21.38 2.00 16.61
CA GLU A 12 -21.52 1.87 15.16
C GLU A 12 -20.25 2.34 14.45
N CYS A 13 -19.68 3.48 14.83
CA CYS A 13 -18.41 3.97 14.28
C CYS A 13 -17.26 2.99 14.51
N LYS A 14 -17.18 2.37 15.71
CA LYS A 14 -16.21 1.33 16.02
C LYS A 14 -16.38 0.11 15.10
N ASN A 15 -17.60 -0.38 14.96
CA ASN A 15 -17.90 -1.55 14.13
C ASN A 15 -17.52 -1.29 12.65
N ILE A 16 -17.90 -0.12 12.11
CA ILE A 16 -17.52 0.30 10.76
C ILE A 16 -15.99 0.32 10.60
N ALA A 17 -15.26 0.85 11.59
CA ALA A 17 -13.80 0.88 11.54
C ALA A 17 -13.18 -0.54 11.57
N MET A 18 -13.74 -1.43 12.39
CA MET A 18 -13.30 -2.83 12.43
C MET A 18 -13.55 -3.56 11.11
N ASP A 19 -14.74 -3.40 10.53
CA ASP A 19 -15.10 -3.98 9.23
C ASP A 19 -14.21 -3.44 8.10
N SER A 20 -13.85 -2.16 8.15
CA SER A 20 -13.00 -1.53 7.15
C SER A 20 -11.58 -2.13 7.10
N ARG A 21 -11.08 -2.73 8.18
CA ARG A 21 -9.78 -3.40 8.19
C ARG A 21 -9.71 -4.56 7.21
N GLU A 22 -10.77 -5.36 7.14
CA GLU A 22 -10.85 -6.52 6.26
C GLU A 22 -11.04 -6.13 4.78
N LYS A 23 -11.47 -4.89 4.55
CA LYS A 23 -11.80 -4.34 3.22
C LYS A 23 -10.71 -3.41 2.68
N SER A 24 -9.62 -3.26 3.39
CA SER A 24 -8.52 -2.36 3.02
C SER A 24 -7.19 -3.08 2.96
N GLY A 25 -6.26 -2.50 2.23
CA GLY A 25 -4.89 -3.00 2.17
C GLY A 25 -3.94 -2.00 1.55
N VAL A 26 -2.66 -2.27 1.71
CA VAL A 26 -1.58 -1.51 1.09
C VAL A 26 -0.55 -2.46 0.51
N ILE A 27 -0.16 -2.20 -0.75
CA ILE A 27 0.88 -2.92 -1.47
C ILE A 27 1.94 -1.90 -1.86
N PHE A 28 3.19 -2.20 -1.61
CA PHE A 28 4.27 -1.23 -1.81
C PHE A 28 5.60 -1.88 -2.17
N VAL A 29 6.49 -1.09 -2.72
CA VAL A 29 7.90 -1.42 -2.97
C VAL A 29 8.79 -0.36 -2.32
N LEU A 30 10.00 -0.77 -2.01
CA LEU A 30 11.04 0.08 -1.41
C LEU A 30 12.30 0.00 -2.26
N ASP A 31 13.07 1.07 -2.28
CA ASP A 31 14.39 1.05 -2.92
C ASP A 31 15.37 0.18 -2.16
N THR A 32 15.27 0.19 -0.83
CA THR A 32 16.10 -0.62 0.07
C THR A 32 15.30 -1.12 1.28
N LEU A 33 15.65 -2.29 1.78
CA LEU A 33 15.08 -2.84 3.04
C LEU A 33 15.84 -2.38 4.29
N GLU A 34 16.89 -1.59 4.13
CA GLU A 34 17.75 -1.17 5.23
C GLU A 34 17.00 -0.41 6.33
N PHE A 35 16.10 0.50 5.92
CA PHE A 35 15.30 1.29 6.87
C PHE A 35 14.31 0.41 7.65
N LEU A 36 13.64 -0.54 7.00
CA LEU A 36 12.81 -1.53 7.68
C LEU A 36 13.62 -2.39 8.65
N HIS A 37 14.82 -2.82 8.23
CA HIS A 37 15.70 -3.65 9.05
C HIS A 37 16.19 -2.90 10.29
N ARG A 38 16.75 -1.70 10.12
CA ARG A 38 17.21 -0.85 11.22
C ARG A 38 16.07 -0.47 12.17
N GLY A 39 14.89 -0.21 11.62
CA GLY A 39 13.70 0.11 12.40
C GLY A 39 13.02 -1.08 13.07
N GLY A 40 13.49 -2.32 12.86
CA GLY A 40 12.90 -3.53 13.41
C GLY A 40 11.51 -3.89 12.83
N ARG A 41 11.09 -3.28 11.71
CA ARG A 41 9.81 -3.52 11.02
C ARG A 41 9.94 -4.41 9.80
N ILE A 42 11.08 -5.06 9.62
CA ILE A 42 11.42 -5.88 8.45
C ILE A 42 10.49 -7.09 8.25
N GLY A 43 9.92 -7.67 9.34
CA GLY A 43 8.99 -8.78 9.26
C GLY A 43 9.48 -9.93 8.38
N GLY A 44 8.57 -10.47 7.57
CA GLY A 44 8.87 -11.55 6.61
C GLY A 44 9.79 -11.17 5.46
N ALA A 45 10.07 -9.88 5.26
CA ALA A 45 11.03 -9.41 4.25
C ALA A 45 12.50 -9.59 4.67
N LYS A 46 12.79 -10.02 5.90
CA LYS A 46 14.16 -10.22 6.43
C LYS A 46 15.02 -11.12 5.53
N ARG A 47 14.44 -12.11 4.88
CA ARG A 47 15.15 -13.04 3.97
C ARG A 47 15.75 -12.36 2.74
N PHE A 48 15.32 -11.14 2.40
CA PHE A 48 15.79 -10.38 1.25
C PHE A 48 16.86 -9.33 1.59
N VAL A 49 17.24 -9.20 2.86
CA VAL A 49 18.32 -8.29 3.27
C VAL A 49 19.62 -8.76 2.61
N GLY A 50 20.26 -7.87 1.86
CA GLY A 50 21.47 -8.18 1.10
C GLY A 50 21.26 -8.67 -0.34
N THR A 51 20.02 -8.99 -0.77
CA THR A 51 19.72 -9.49 -2.12
C THR A 51 18.98 -8.48 -3.01
N LEU A 52 18.74 -7.27 -2.53
CA LEU A 52 17.95 -6.24 -3.24
C LEU A 52 18.56 -5.71 -4.54
N LEU A 53 19.83 -5.96 -4.79
CA LEU A 53 20.47 -5.62 -6.06
C LEU A 53 19.87 -6.45 -7.23
N ASP A 54 19.46 -7.69 -6.94
CA ASP A 54 18.96 -8.62 -7.93
C ASP A 54 17.45 -8.86 -7.85
N ILE A 55 16.82 -8.48 -6.75
CA ILE A 55 15.40 -8.77 -6.46
C ILE A 55 14.73 -7.54 -5.85
N LYS A 56 13.55 -7.19 -6.37
CA LYS A 56 12.65 -6.17 -5.81
C LYS A 56 11.42 -6.86 -5.23
N PRO A 57 11.33 -7.00 -3.90
CA PRO A 57 10.16 -7.60 -3.26
C PRO A 57 8.96 -6.66 -3.33
N VAL A 58 7.82 -7.21 -3.69
CA VAL A 58 6.52 -6.55 -3.55
C VAL A 58 5.98 -6.88 -2.17
N LEU A 59 5.76 -5.85 -1.39
CA LEU A 59 5.45 -5.94 0.03
C LEU A 59 4.00 -5.56 0.32
N ALA A 60 3.45 -6.06 1.42
CA ALA A 60 2.17 -5.66 1.97
C ALA A 60 2.23 -5.62 3.50
N ILE A 61 1.20 -5.03 4.10
CA ILE A 61 0.92 -5.18 5.52
C ILE A 61 -0.18 -6.22 5.69
N GLN A 62 0.09 -7.27 6.47
CA GLN A 62 -0.88 -8.30 6.85
C GLN A 62 -0.75 -8.56 8.34
N ASP A 63 -1.85 -8.51 9.07
CA ASP A 63 -1.89 -8.70 10.53
C ASP A 63 -0.87 -7.84 11.31
N GLY A 64 -0.67 -6.60 10.83
CA GLY A 64 0.28 -5.65 11.42
C GLY A 64 1.76 -5.92 11.09
N LEU A 65 2.05 -6.89 10.24
CA LEU A 65 3.41 -7.26 9.84
C LEU A 65 3.67 -6.97 8.37
N VAL A 66 4.92 -6.61 8.06
CA VAL A 66 5.40 -6.53 6.68
C VAL A 66 5.62 -7.94 6.15
N VAL A 67 4.94 -8.26 5.04
CA VAL A 67 5.05 -9.55 4.34
C VAL A 67 5.46 -9.33 2.89
N SER A 68 6.16 -10.31 2.29
CA SER A 68 6.44 -10.31 0.87
C SER A 68 5.37 -11.11 0.14
N LEU A 69 4.69 -10.48 -0.79
CA LEU A 69 3.68 -11.11 -1.65
C LEU A 69 4.30 -11.73 -2.89
N ASP A 70 5.31 -11.04 -3.46
CA ASP A 70 5.95 -11.44 -4.71
C ASP A 70 7.40 -10.95 -4.78
N GLN A 71 8.14 -11.38 -5.81
CA GLN A 71 9.52 -11.02 -6.07
C GLN A 71 9.72 -10.83 -7.57
N VAL A 72 10.26 -9.69 -7.94
CA VAL A 72 10.59 -9.38 -9.34
C VAL A 72 12.01 -8.82 -9.44
N ARG A 73 12.56 -8.77 -10.66
CA ARG A 73 13.96 -8.35 -10.86
C ARG A 73 14.14 -6.86 -11.08
N THR A 74 13.11 -6.14 -11.47
CA THR A 74 13.22 -4.71 -11.80
C THR A 74 12.19 -3.88 -11.06
N HIS A 75 12.52 -2.63 -10.76
CA HIS A 75 11.58 -1.68 -10.14
C HIS A 75 10.32 -1.51 -10.98
N LYS A 76 10.47 -1.38 -12.32
CA LYS A 76 9.32 -1.27 -13.23
C LYS A 76 8.35 -2.45 -13.09
N LYS A 77 8.87 -3.69 -13.08
CA LYS A 77 8.03 -4.89 -12.88
C LYS A 77 7.38 -4.92 -11.49
N ALA A 78 8.06 -4.38 -10.48
CA ALA A 78 7.47 -4.30 -9.14
C ALA A 78 6.27 -3.34 -9.10
N LEU A 79 6.35 -2.20 -9.78
CA LEU A 79 5.24 -1.25 -9.92
C LEU A 79 4.07 -1.86 -10.70
N GLU A 80 4.34 -2.54 -11.81
CA GLU A 80 3.32 -3.26 -12.59
C GLU A 80 2.63 -4.32 -11.70
N ARG A 81 3.40 -5.07 -10.92
CA ARG A 81 2.88 -6.10 -10.02
C ARG A 81 2.03 -5.55 -8.88
N ILE A 82 2.36 -4.36 -8.34
CA ILE A 82 1.48 -3.64 -7.39
C ILE A 82 0.09 -3.43 -8.01
N ILE A 83 0.05 -2.88 -9.22
CA ILE A 83 -1.21 -2.58 -9.92
C ILE A 83 -2.01 -3.87 -10.14
N GLU A 84 -1.38 -4.93 -10.61
CA GLU A 84 -2.02 -6.24 -10.82
C GLU A 84 -2.64 -6.78 -9.53
N ILE A 85 -1.87 -6.81 -8.42
CA ILE A 85 -2.35 -7.34 -7.12
C ILE A 85 -3.53 -6.51 -6.61
N VAL A 86 -3.46 -5.17 -6.69
CA VAL A 86 -4.56 -4.31 -6.25
C VAL A 86 -5.78 -4.54 -7.12
N THR A 87 -5.60 -4.65 -8.45
CA THR A 87 -6.69 -4.96 -9.39
C THR A 87 -7.33 -6.31 -9.06
N GLU A 88 -6.55 -7.36 -8.81
CA GLU A 88 -7.05 -8.68 -8.43
C GLU A 88 -7.85 -8.63 -7.13
N ARG A 89 -7.35 -7.93 -6.11
CA ARG A 89 -7.99 -7.82 -4.79
C ARG A 89 -9.27 -7.00 -4.80
N THR A 90 -9.40 -6.06 -5.72
CA THR A 90 -10.57 -5.19 -5.86
C THR A 90 -11.55 -5.66 -6.92
N ARG A 91 -11.20 -6.69 -7.71
CA ARG A 91 -12.07 -7.25 -8.75
C ARG A 91 -13.39 -7.73 -8.17
N SER A 92 -14.48 -7.35 -8.81
CA SER A 92 -15.85 -7.73 -8.40
C SER A 92 -16.24 -7.27 -6.98
N LYS A 93 -15.51 -6.30 -6.43
CA LYS A 93 -15.91 -5.60 -5.21
C LYS A 93 -16.82 -4.43 -5.56
N GLY A 94 -17.52 -3.90 -4.56
CA GLY A 94 -18.38 -2.71 -4.73
C GLY A 94 -17.58 -1.45 -5.07
N SER A 95 -17.91 -0.33 -4.44
CA SER A 95 -17.20 0.93 -4.66
C SER A 95 -15.76 0.83 -4.16
N VAL A 96 -14.79 1.04 -5.05
CA VAL A 96 -13.36 1.02 -4.71
C VAL A 96 -12.84 2.44 -4.57
N ARG A 97 -12.05 2.68 -3.52
CA ARG A 97 -11.23 3.90 -3.34
C ARG A 97 -9.76 3.50 -3.42
N LEU A 98 -8.97 4.32 -4.11
CA LEU A 98 -7.53 4.11 -4.24
C LEU A 98 -6.76 5.29 -3.64
N ALA A 99 -5.59 4.97 -3.10
CA ALA A 99 -4.61 5.99 -2.76
C ALA A 99 -3.22 5.57 -3.24
N SER A 100 -2.43 6.49 -3.76
CA SER A 100 -0.99 6.30 -3.87
C SER A 100 -0.27 6.96 -2.70
N LEU A 101 0.80 6.32 -2.28
CA LEU A 101 1.64 6.72 -1.17
C LEU A 101 3.09 6.74 -1.63
N HIS A 102 3.84 7.77 -1.23
CA HIS A 102 5.27 7.85 -1.56
C HIS A 102 6.11 8.46 -0.43
N ALA A 103 7.41 8.15 -0.43
CA ALA A 103 8.43 8.83 0.32
C ALA A 103 9.44 9.44 -0.67
N ASN A 104 9.34 10.75 -0.93
CA ASN A 104 10.18 11.48 -1.87
C ASN A 104 10.24 10.87 -3.30
N ASN A 105 9.10 10.41 -3.83
CA ASN A 105 8.97 9.85 -5.19
C ASN A 105 7.58 10.13 -5.78
N PRO A 106 7.19 11.42 -5.91
CA PRO A 106 5.82 11.79 -6.33
C PRO A 106 5.50 11.38 -7.76
N GLU A 107 6.46 11.47 -8.68
CA GLU A 107 6.24 11.18 -10.10
C GLU A 107 5.80 9.72 -10.31
N THR A 108 6.55 8.79 -9.72
CA THR A 108 6.21 7.36 -9.78
C THR A 108 4.88 7.05 -9.11
N ALA A 109 4.59 7.72 -7.98
CA ALA A 109 3.33 7.52 -7.27
C ALA A 109 2.13 8.03 -8.07
N HIS A 110 2.27 9.14 -8.80
CA HIS A 110 1.26 9.61 -9.75
C HIS A 110 1.04 8.60 -10.89
N GLU A 111 2.13 8.15 -11.51
CA GLU A 111 2.06 7.20 -12.62
C GLU A 111 1.31 5.92 -12.25
N ILE A 112 1.62 5.31 -11.10
CA ILE A 112 0.92 4.07 -10.69
C ILE A 112 -0.53 4.31 -10.30
N LEU A 113 -0.87 5.47 -9.71
CA LEU A 113 -2.24 5.82 -9.39
C LEU A 113 -3.07 6.00 -10.64
N GLU A 114 -2.56 6.72 -11.64
CA GLU A 114 -3.23 6.90 -12.93
C GLU A 114 -3.50 5.57 -13.64
N LYS A 115 -2.46 4.73 -13.77
CA LYS A 115 -2.57 3.40 -14.41
C LYS A 115 -3.57 2.51 -13.68
N ALA A 116 -3.51 2.44 -12.36
CA ALA A 116 -4.45 1.66 -11.56
C ALA A 116 -5.88 2.21 -11.70
N SER A 117 -6.05 3.53 -11.72
CA SER A 117 -7.37 4.17 -11.85
C SER A 117 -8.03 3.88 -13.19
N GLN A 118 -7.26 3.82 -14.28
CA GLN A 118 -7.78 3.46 -15.60
C GLN A 118 -8.34 2.03 -15.66
N ILE A 119 -7.78 1.12 -14.85
CA ILE A 119 -8.19 -0.30 -14.84
C ILE A 119 -9.33 -0.53 -13.85
N ILE A 120 -9.23 0.06 -12.64
CA ILE A 120 -10.11 -0.22 -11.51
C ILE A 120 -11.36 0.68 -11.52
N ASN A 121 -11.25 1.87 -12.13
CA ASN A 121 -12.29 2.90 -12.14
C ASN A 121 -12.81 3.24 -10.72
N PRO A 122 -11.93 3.73 -9.82
CA PRO A 122 -12.29 4.00 -8.43
C PRO A 122 -13.26 5.18 -8.32
N VAL A 123 -14.12 5.17 -7.29
CA VAL A 123 -15.03 6.29 -6.99
C VAL A 123 -14.33 7.47 -6.32
N GLU A 124 -13.13 7.26 -5.79
CA GLU A 124 -12.34 8.29 -5.12
C GLU A 124 -10.86 7.91 -5.23
N THR A 125 -10.01 8.90 -5.50
CA THR A 125 -8.54 8.75 -5.47
C THR A 125 -7.93 9.73 -4.48
N VAL A 126 -6.88 9.30 -3.80
CA VAL A 126 -6.08 10.13 -2.89
C VAL A 126 -4.60 10.01 -3.28
N PHE A 127 -3.92 11.14 -3.33
CA PHE A 127 -2.48 11.20 -3.49
C PHE A 127 -1.86 11.73 -2.19
N SER A 128 -0.89 11.03 -1.62
CA SER A 128 -0.33 11.41 -0.33
C SER A 128 1.15 11.05 -0.20
N GLU A 129 1.90 11.96 0.37
CA GLU A 129 3.21 11.67 0.94
C GLU A 129 3.03 10.95 2.28
N VAL A 130 3.87 9.96 2.57
CA VAL A 130 3.84 9.27 3.86
C VAL A 130 4.32 10.20 4.99
N SER A 131 3.80 10.01 6.19
CA SER A 131 4.27 10.77 7.35
C SER A 131 5.76 10.51 7.62
N PRO A 132 6.48 11.44 8.29
CA PRO A 132 7.88 11.24 8.66
C PRO A 132 8.12 9.95 9.45
N VAL A 133 7.15 9.53 10.28
CA VAL A 133 7.23 8.26 11.04
C VAL A 133 7.29 7.06 10.10
N ILE A 134 6.43 7.02 9.09
CA ILE A 134 6.46 5.94 8.09
C ILE A 134 7.72 6.05 7.23
N GLY A 135 8.09 7.28 6.81
CA GLY A 135 9.29 7.54 6.02
C GLY A 135 10.58 7.06 6.69
N THR A 136 10.68 7.17 8.02
CA THR A 136 11.82 6.67 8.82
C THR A 136 12.02 5.15 8.64
N HIS A 137 10.95 4.40 8.45
CA HIS A 137 11.00 2.95 8.25
C HIS A 137 10.98 2.52 6.77
N ALA A 138 10.26 3.23 5.93
CA ALA A 138 10.16 2.91 4.51
C ALA A 138 11.38 3.37 3.70
N GLY A 139 11.98 4.48 4.11
CA GLY A 139 13.08 5.12 3.40
C GLY A 139 12.61 5.90 2.17
N PRO A 140 13.50 6.74 1.61
CA PRO A 140 13.24 7.46 0.37
C PRO A 140 13.06 6.48 -0.80
N GLY A 141 12.29 6.89 -1.81
CA GLY A 141 11.99 6.06 -2.98
C GLY A 141 10.85 5.06 -2.78
N ALA A 142 10.31 4.93 -1.55
CA ALA A 142 9.16 4.07 -1.30
C ALA A 142 7.93 4.56 -2.09
N VAL A 143 7.22 3.61 -2.73
CA VAL A 143 5.99 3.86 -3.47
C VAL A 143 5.00 2.71 -3.25
N GLY A 144 3.72 3.03 -3.10
CA GLY A 144 2.69 2.03 -2.92
C GLY A 144 1.29 2.49 -3.32
N LEU A 145 0.40 1.51 -3.46
CA LEU A 145 -1.04 1.72 -3.60
C LEU A 145 -1.76 1.16 -2.38
N ALA A 146 -2.64 1.95 -1.83
CA ALA A 146 -3.62 1.51 -0.85
C ALA A 146 -5.01 1.45 -1.50
N TYR A 147 -5.84 0.53 -1.05
CA TYR A 147 -7.21 0.38 -1.51
C TYR A 147 -8.16 0.18 -0.34
N TYR A 148 -9.39 0.57 -0.56
CA TYR A 148 -10.55 0.25 0.27
C TYR A 148 -11.75 -0.03 -0.64
N PHE A 149 -12.55 -1.02 -0.30
CA PHE A 149 -13.81 -1.32 -1.02
C PHE A 149 -15.00 -1.48 -0.06
N GLU A 150 -16.18 -1.12 -0.54
CA GLU A 150 -17.45 -1.29 0.19
C GLU A 150 -18.16 -2.59 -0.23
#